data_82e534d1c736dba99b9d63bb5549658e
#
_entry.id   82e534d1c736dba99b9d63bb5549658e
#
_cell.length_a   1.000
_cell.length_b   1.000
_cell.length_c   1.000
_cell.angle_alpha   90.00
_cell.angle_beta   90.00
_cell.angle_gamma   90.00
#
_symmetry.space_group_name_H-M   'P 1'
#
loop_
_entity.id
_entity.type
_entity.pdbx_description
1 polymer ?
#
loop_
_entity_poly.entity_id
_entity_poly.type
_entity_poly.pdbx_seq_one_letter_code
_entity_poly.pdbx_strand_id
1 'polypeptide(L)'
;MRYKLNFSEIFKVLSVETRIKIIELLKSRGAMGSKNISELLGITAAAVSQHLKVLKQAGLVKSTRKGYWIPYSIDTEMLENCRLAVDEICECGCKNTCRFETQKQLNQVSLEKHKKELEKELGEIKKRIAGIREK
;
A
#
# COMPACT_ATOMS: atom_id res chain seq x y z
N MET A 1 -16.65 18.07 3.46
CA MET A 1 -17.67 17.05 3.69
C MET A 1 -17.00 15.81 4.27
N ARG A 2 -17.29 15.50 5.51
CA ARG A 2 -16.91 14.21 6.07
C ARG A 2 -17.84 13.17 5.43
N TYR A 3 -17.33 12.43 4.47
CA TYR A 3 -18.00 11.21 4.06
C TYR A 3 -18.01 10.31 5.29
N LYS A 4 -19.19 10.06 5.82
CA LYS A 4 -19.39 9.05 6.84
C LYS A 4 -19.08 7.72 6.15
N LEU A 5 -17.82 7.29 6.25
CA LEU A 5 -17.35 6.02 5.71
C LEU A 5 -18.23 4.93 6.31
N ASN A 6 -19.07 4.34 5.48
CA ASN A 6 -19.84 3.18 5.90
C ASN A 6 -18.91 1.96 5.82
N PHE A 7 -18.21 1.69 6.94
CA PHE A 7 -17.24 0.60 7.02
C PHE A 7 -17.84 -0.75 6.63
N SER A 8 -19.12 -0.98 6.94
CA SER A 8 -19.77 -2.22 6.56
C SER A 8 -19.83 -2.40 5.03
N GLU A 9 -20.03 -1.34 4.27
CA GLU A 9 -19.99 -1.38 2.81
C GLU A 9 -18.59 -1.62 2.27
N ILE A 10 -17.57 -0.99 2.87
CA ILE A 10 -16.17 -1.23 2.50
C ILE A 10 -15.79 -2.68 2.75
N PHE A 11 -16.15 -3.25 3.89
CA PHE A 11 -15.91 -4.67 4.17
C PHE A 11 -16.63 -5.60 3.18
N LYS A 12 -17.86 -5.29 2.79
CA LYS A 12 -18.56 -6.01 1.73
C LYS A 12 -17.83 -5.94 0.39
N VAL A 13 -17.32 -4.78 0.03
CA VAL A 13 -16.53 -4.59 -1.18
C VAL A 13 -15.24 -5.40 -1.13
N LEU A 14 -14.56 -5.42 0.00
CA LEU A 14 -13.31 -6.16 0.20
C LEU A 14 -13.51 -7.66 0.45
N SER A 15 -14.73 -8.13 0.65
CA SER A 15 -15.02 -9.56 0.86
C SER A 15 -14.79 -10.44 -0.37
N VAL A 16 -14.59 -9.84 -1.55
CA VAL A 16 -14.33 -10.54 -2.81
C VAL A 16 -12.82 -10.58 -3.08
N GLU A 17 -12.25 -11.78 -3.13
CA GLU A 17 -10.81 -12.02 -3.31
C GLU A 17 -10.23 -11.32 -4.54
N THR A 18 -10.95 -11.33 -5.67
CA THR A 18 -10.52 -10.67 -6.90
C THR A 18 -10.31 -9.17 -6.72
N ARG A 19 -11.14 -8.51 -5.93
CA ARG A 19 -11.00 -7.08 -5.63
C ARG A 19 -9.75 -6.79 -4.79
N ILE A 20 -9.45 -7.65 -3.83
CA ILE A 20 -8.22 -7.56 -3.03
C ILE A 20 -7.00 -7.71 -3.94
N LYS A 21 -6.99 -8.70 -4.83
CA LYS A 21 -5.91 -8.89 -5.81
C LYS A 21 -5.71 -7.67 -6.73
N ILE A 22 -6.78 -7.03 -7.16
CA ILE A 22 -6.71 -5.78 -7.94
C ILE A 22 -6.04 -4.66 -7.13
N ILE A 23 -6.42 -4.49 -5.88
CA ILE A 23 -5.81 -3.49 -4.98
C ILE A 23 -4.33 -3.78 -4.79
N GLU A 24 -3.94 -5.01 -4.55
CA GLU A 24 -2.54 -5.42 -4.40
C GLU A 24 -1.71 -5.14 -5.66
N LEU A 25 -2.27 -5.42 -6.85
CA LEU A 25 -1.62 -5.10 -8.12
C LEU A 25 -1.42 -3.59 -8.29
N LEU A 26 -2.44 -2.80 -8.02
CA LEU A 26 -2.35 -1.34 -8.12
C LEU A 26 -1.38 -0.74 -7.10
N LYS A 27 -1.27 -1.34 -5.92
CA LYS A 27 -0.27 -0.94 -4.91
C LYS A 27 1.16 -1.24 -5.34
N SER A 28 1.37 -2.40 -5.91
CA SER A 28 2.72 -2.87 -6.27
C SER A 28 3.24 -2.28 -7.58
N ARG A 29 2.36 -2.07 -8.57
CA ARG A 29 2.73 -1.66 -9.92
C ARG A 29 2.32 -0.23 -10.28
N GLY A 30 1.53 0.43 -9.44
CA GLY A 30 1.00 1.77 -9.71
C GLY A 30 -0.22 1.77 -10.63
N ALA A 31 -0.47 2.88 -11.30
CA ALA A 31 -1.64 3.05 -12.16
C ALA A 31 -1.63 2.12 -13.36
N MET A 32 -2.74 1.41 -13.58
CA MET A 32 -2.89 0.41 -14.64
C MET A 32 -4.26 0.49 -15.33
N GLY A 33 -4.29 0.16 -16.62
CA GLY A 33 -5.54 -0.02 -17.37
C GLY A 33 -6.22 -1.37 -17.07
N SER A 34 -7.52 -1.44 -17.27
CA SER A 34 -8.32 -2.66 -17.02
C SER A 34 -7.83 -3.87 -17.84
N LYS A 35 -7.34 -3.65 -19.06
CA LYS A 35 -6.80 -4.69 -19.92
C LYS A 35 -5.54 -5.33 -19.30
N ASN A 36 -4.59 -4.54 -18.83
CA ASN A 36 -3.38 -5.04 -18.20
C ASN A 36 -3.69 -5.83 -16.92
N ILE A 37 -4.66 -5.35 -16.14
CA ILE A 37 -5.12 -6.06 -14.93
C ILE A 37 -5.73 -7.41 -15.31
N SER A 38 -6.55 -7.46 -16.37
CA SER A 38 -7.18 -8.70 -16.84
C SER A 38 -6.16 -9.75 -17.29
N GLU A 39 -5.14 -9.33 -18.01
CA GLU A 39 -4.04 -10.20 -18.44
C GLU A 39 -3.26 -10.79 -17.25
N LEU A 40 -2.97 -9.96 -16.23
CA LEU A 40 -2.23 -10.40 -15.05
C LEU A 40 -3.04 -11.32 -14.12
N LEU A 41 -4.35 -11.11 -14.04
CA LEU A 41 -5.23 -11.94 -13.19
C LEU A 41 -5.80 -13.15 -13.90
N GLY A 42 -5.67 -13.23 -15.21
CA GLY A 42 -6.23 -14.32 -16.02
C GLY A 42 -7.77 -14.35 -16.07
N ILE A 43 -8.41 -13.19 -15.92
CA ILE A 43 -9.86 -13.02 -16.00
C ILE A 43 -10.24 -12.07 -17.13
N THR A 44 -11.52 -12.05 -17.51
CA THR A 44 -11.98 -11.21 -18.60
C THR A 44 -11.90 -9.71 -18.28
N ALA A 45 -11.62 -8.88 -19.28
CA ALA A 45 -11.61 -7.42 -19.11
C ALA A 45 -12.96 -6.87 -18.64
N ALA A 46 -14.06 -7.50 -19.04
CA ALA A 46 -15.41 -7.15 -18.58
C ALA A 46 -15.57 -7.40 -17.07
N ALA A 47 -15.09 -8.53 -16.57
CA ALA A 47 -15.11 -8.84 -15.13
C ALA A 47 -14.24 -7.84 -14.33
N VAL A 48 -13.05 -7.53 -14.81
CA VAL A 48 -12.17 -6.50 -14.20
C VAL A 48 -12.88 -5.15 -14.16
N SER A 49 -13.50 -4.75 -15.25
CA SER A 49 -14.24 -3.47 -15.31
C SER A 49 -15.38 -3.40 -14.30
N GLN A 50 -16.09 -4.49 -14.07
CA GLN A 50 -17.13 -4.59 -13.04
C GLN A 50 -16.54 -4.45 -11.63
N HIS A 51 -15.44 -5.15 -11.34
CA HIS A 51 -14.76 -5.04 -10.05
C HIS A 51 -14.20 -3.64 -9.81
N LEU A 52 -13.59 -3.02 -10.82
CA LEU A 52 -13.07 -1.65 -10.73
C LEU A 52 -14.19 -0.63 -10.54
N LYS A 53 -15.37 -0.83 -11.17
CA LYS A 53 -16.54 0.03 -10.96
C LYS A 53 -16.99 0.01 -9.50
N VAL A 54 -17.07 -1.17 -8.89
CA VAL A 54 -17.43 -1.32 -7.48
C VAL A 54 -16.39 -0.68 -6.56
N LEU A 55 -15.10 -0.92 -6.81
CA LEU A 55 -14.00 -0.31 -6.05
C LEU A 55 -13.98 1.22 -6.17
N LYS A 56 -14.29 1.75 -7.35
CA LYS A 56 -14.40 3.19 -7.59
C LYS A 56 -15.59 3.81 -6.86
N GLN A 57 -16.74 3.13 -6.87
CA GLN A 57 -17.93 3.58 -6.11
C GLN A 57 -17.68 3.60 -4.61
N ALA A 58 -16.90 2.67 -4.09
CA ALA A 58 -16.46 2.65 -2.69
C ALA A 58 -15.38 3.69 -2.37
N GLY A 59 -14.83 4.37 -3.38
CA GLY A 59 -13.78 5.37 -3.21
C GLY A 59 -12.38 4.82 -3.01
N LEU A 60 -12.17 3.50 -3.11
CA LEU A 60 -10.87 2.85 -2.93
C LEU A 60 -9.94 3.03 -4.14
N VAL A 61 -10.52 3.22 -5.32
CA VAL A 61 -9.80 3.35 -6.58
C VAL A 61 -10.27 4.61 -7.30
N LYS A 62 -9.32 5.33 -7.88
CA LYS A 62 -9.54 6.48 -8.77
C LYS A 62 -9.25 6.11 -10.21
N SER A 63 -9.93 6.75 -11.15
CA SER A 63 -9.61 6.66 -12.57
C SER A 63 -9.36 8.03 -13.14
N THR A 64 -8.29 8.16 -13.93
CA THR A 64 -7.94 9.40 -14.62
C THR A 64 -7.94 9.12 -16.12
N ARG A 65 -8.75 9.81 -16.88
CA ARG A 65 -8.77 9.64 -18.34
C ARG A 65 -7.62 10.39 -18.98
N LYS A 66 -6.79 9.67 -19.73
CA LYS A 66 -5.71 10.23 -20.55
C LYS A 66 -5.93 9.85 -22.03
N GLY A 67 -6.74 10.67 -22.73
CA GLY A 67 -7.13 10.35 -24.11
C GLY A 67 -8.01 9.11 -24.18
N TYR A 68 -7.55 8.09 -24.91
CA TYR A 68 -8.20 6.77 -25.01
C TYR A 68 -7.86 5.81 -23.87
N TRP A 69 -6.88 6.14 -23.07
CA TRP A 69 -6.42 5.32 -21.95
C TRP A 69 -7.03 5.82 -20.63
N ILE A 70 -7.53 4.88 -19.86
CA ILE A 70 -8.12 5.15 -18.53
C ILE A 70 -7.32 4.32 -17.50
N PRO A 71 -6.25 4.87 -16.92
CA PRO A 71 -5.57 4.21 -15.83
C PRO A 71 -6.38 4.29 -14.53
N TYR A 72 -6.35 3.21 -13.80
CA TYR A 72 -6.89 3.12 -12.43
C TYR A 72 -5.74 3.16 -11.44
N SER A 73 -5.89 3.92 -10.39
CA SER A 73 -4.93 4.03 -9.30
C SER A 73 -5.62 3.96 -7.95
N ILE A 74 -4.87 3.62 -6.92
CA ILE A 74 -5.39 3.57 -5.56
C ILE A 74 -5.57 4.98 -5.00
N ASP A 75 -6.67 5.17 -4.28
CA ASP A 75 -6.85 6.32 -3.39
C ASP A 75 -6.16 6.02 -2.05
N THR A 76 -4.95 6.55 -1.89
CA THR A 76 -4.12 6.34 -0.69
C THR A 76 -4.75 6.92 0.56
N GLU A 77 -5.44 8.06 0.44
CA GLU A 77 -6.15 8.70 1.56
C GLU A 77 -7.29 7.82 2.05
N MET A 78 -8.07 7.24 1.12
CA MET A 78 -9.17 6.35 1.47
C MET A 78 -8.68 5.05 2.11
N LEU A 79 -7.59 4.47 1.61
CA LEU A 79 -6.99 3.28 2.22
C LEU A 79 -6.47 3.57 3.63
N GLU A 80 -5.87 4.71 3.86
CA GLU A 80 -5.40 5.12 5.17
C GLU A 80 -6.58 5.31 6.15
N ASN A 81 -7.67 5.91 5.70
CA ASN A 81 -8.89 6.02 6.50
C ASN A 81 -9.48 4.64 6.85
N CYS A 82 -9.45 3.69 5.91
CA CYS A 82 -9.85 2.31 6.20
C CYS A 82 -8.94 1.65 7.24
N ARG A 83 -7.62 1.87 7.14
CA ARG A 83 -6.66 1.37 8.12
C ARG A 83 -6.95 1.90 9.53
N LEU A 84 -7.12 3.20 9.67
CA LEU A 84 -7.43 3.85 10.95
C LEU A 84 -8.74 3.32 11.55
N ALA A 85 -9.73 3.06 10.72
CA ALA A 85 -11.00 2.50 11.18
C ALA A 85 -10.90 1.06 11.63
N VAL A 86 -10.08 0.25 10.98
CA VAL A 86 -9.79 -1.11 11.42
C VAL A 86 -9.03 -1.09 12.74
N ASP A 87 -8.06 -0.19 12.88
CA ASP A 87 -7.32 0.02 14.13
C ASP A 87 -8.27 0.39 15.29
N GLU A 88 -9.24 1.26 15.04
CA GLU A 88 -10.26 1.65 16.03
C GLU A 88 -11.13 0.47 16.49
N ILE A 89 -11.52 -0.42 15.57
CA ILE A 89 -12.28 -1.62 15.89
C ILE A 89 -11.41 -2.63 16.65
N CYS A 90 -10.13 -2.70 16.32
CA CYS A 90 -9.16 -3.62 16.93
C CYS A 90 -8.56 -3.09 18.24
N GLU A 91 -8.92 -1.90 18.71
CA GLU A 91 -8.60 -1.42 20.07
C GLU A 91 -9.35 -2.18 21.16
N CYS A 92 -9.29 -3.49 21.13
CA CYS A 92 -9.50 -4.29 22.31
C CYS A 92 -8.31 -4.05 23.24
N GLY A 93 -8.54 -3.75 24.50
CA GLY A 93 -7.52 -3.44 25.52
C GLY A 93 -6.40 -4.45 25.75
N CYS A 94 -6.02 -5.14 24.72
CA CYS A 94 -4.90 -6.09 24.64
C CYS A 94 -3.61 -5.29 24.40
N LYS A 95 -3.13 -4.63 25.44
CA LYS A 95 -1.94 -3.77 25.39
C LYS A 95 -0.64 -4.44 24.90
N ASN A 96 -0.63 -5.72 24.52
CA ASN A 96 0.62 -6.39 24.12
C ASN A 96 0.49 -7.54 23.11
N THR A 97 -0.63 -7.73 22.42
CA THR A 97 -0.80 -8.88 21.52
C THR A 97 -1.25 -8.56 20.09
N CYS A 98 -1.40 -7.28 19.75
CA CYS A 98 -1.66 -6.93 18.35
C CYS A 98 -0.38 -7.07 17.53
N ARG A 99 -0.36 -8.09 16.70
CA ARG A 99 0.73 -8.46 15.76
C ARG A 99 1.23 -7.29 14.89
N PHE A 100 0.45 -6.21 14.80
CA PHE A 100 0.79 -5.00 14.04
C PHE A 100 1.80 -4.08 14.74
N GLU A 101 1.75 -3.95 16.06
CA GLU A 101 2.76 -3.19 16.80
C GLU A 101 4.11 -3.89 16.78
N THR A 102 4.09 -5.22 16.88
CA THR A 102 5.31 -6.05 16.80
C THR A 102 6.00 -5.91 15.44
N GLN A 103 5.22 -5.85 14.36
CA GLN A 103 5.78 -5.67 13.01
C GLN A 103 6.37 -4.27 12.80
N LYS A 104 5.72 -3.23 13.35
CA LYS A 104 6.22 -1.85 13.28
C LYS A 104 7.50 -1.67 14.11
N GLN A 105 7.54 -2.25 15.30
CA GLN A 105 8.74 -2.25 16.15
C GLN A 105 9.87 -3.08 15.53
N LEU A 106 9.59 -4.26 14.97
CA LEU A 106 10.58 -5.06 14.25
C LEU A 106 11.14 -4.34 13.04
N ASN A 107 10.29 -3.65 12.28
CA ASN A 107 10.74 -2.84 11.15
C ASN A 107 11.60 -1.64 11.59
N GLN A 108 11.24 -0.96 12.69
CA GLN A 108 12.06 0.12 13.24
C GLN A 108 13.42 -0.37 13.71
N VAL A 109 13.47 -1.45 14.48
CA VAL A 109 14.72 -2.06 14.97
C VAL A 109 15.60 -2.51 13.80
N SER A 110 15.02 -3.10 12.77
CA SER A 110 15.73 -3.50 11.56
C SER A 110 16.31 -2.31 10.79
N LEU A 111 15.54 -1.23 10.66
CA LEU A 111 15.98 0.00 10.01
C LEU A 111 17.08 0.72 10.79
N GLU A 112 16.98 0.78 12.11
CA GLU A 112 18.02 1.37 12.98
C GLU A 112 19.32 0.57 12.92
N LYS A 113 19.26 -0.76 12.88
CA LYS A 113 20.42 -1.63 12.70
C LYS A 113 21.09 -1.35 11.35
N HIS A 114 20.32 -1.29 10.27
CA HIS A 114 20.83 -1.01 8.93
C HIS A 114 21.46 0.39 8.83
N LYS A 115 20.85 1.38 9.47
CA LYS A 115 21.39 2.74 9.57
C LYS A 115 22.77 2.74 10.26
N LYS A 116 22.93 2.03 11.37
CA LYS A 116 24.21 1.94 12.09
C LYS A 116 25.30 1.25 11.25
N GLU A 117 24.96 0.22 10.49
CA GLU A 117 25.89 -0.43 9.56
C GLU A 117 26.36 0.54 8.47
N LEU A 118 25.45 1.30 7.86
CA LEU A 118 25.79 2.29 6.85
C LEU A 118 26.65 3.43 7.42
N GLU A 119 26.37 3.90 8.62
CA GLU A 119 27.19 4.92 9.29
C GLU A 119 28.62 4.43 9.55
N LYS A 120 28.78 3.15 9.91
CA LYS A 120 30.08 2.51 10.10
C LYS A 120 30.86 2.44 8.79
N GLU A 121 30.24 1.94 7.72
CA GLU A 121 30.85 1.88 6.37
C GLU A 121 31.25 3.27 5.88
N LEU A 122 30.41 4.25 6.07
CA LEU A 122 30.72 5.64 5.71
C LEU A 122 31.92 6.19 6.49
N GLY A 123 32.04 5.86 7.77
CA GLY A 123 33.20 6.19 8.62
C GLY A 123 34.49 5.56 8.10
N GLU A 124 34.46 4.29 7.71
CA GLU A 124 35.63 3.60 7.14
C GLU A 124 36.05 4.20 5.79
N ILE A 125 35.09 4.51 4.91
CA ILE A 125 35.37 5.15 3.62
C ILE A 125 36.01 6.54 3.81
N LYS A 126 35.47 7.33 4.76
CA LYS A 126 36.06 8.65 5.09
C LYS A 126 37.50 8.53 5.57
N LYS A 127 37.82 7.56 6.41
CA LYS A 127 39.20 7.30 6.87
C LYS A 127 40.13 6.93 5.72
N ARG A 128 39.66 6.10 4.78
CA ARG A 128 40.43 5.71 3.59
C ARG A 128 40.70 6.90 2.69
N ILE A 129 39.72 7.78 2.50
CA ILE A 129 39.88 9.03 1.70
C ILE A 129 40.88 9.97 2.36
N ALA A 130 40.81 10.14 3.70
CA ALA A 130 41.78 10.94 4.43
C ALA A 130 43.22 10.41 4.31
N GLY A 131 43.39 9.08 4.39
CA GLY A 131 44.70 8.45 4.16
C GLY A 131 45.30 8.59 2.74
N ILE A 132 44.46 8.81 1.75
CA ILE A 132 44.92 9.08 0.36
C ILE A 132 45.35 10.54 0.18
N ARG A 133 44.78 11.47 0.95
CA ARG A 133 45.14 12.91 0.88
C ARG A 133 46.47 13.24 1.52
N GLU A 134 46.96 12.41 2.43
CA GLU A 134 48.27 12.61 3.10
C GLU A 134 49.46 12.00 2.32
N LYS A 135 49.21 11.39 1.20
CA LYS A 135 50.22 10.90 0.28
C LYS A 135 50.30 11.81 -0.96
#